data_75f8d622334d5d6c7a5f264cc16ceaf9
#
_entry.id   75f8d622334d5d6c7a5f264cc16ceaf9
#
_cell.length_a   1.000
_cell.length_b   1.000
_cell.length_c   1.000
_cell.angle_alpha   90.00
_cell.angle_beta   90.00
_cell.angle_gamma   90.00
#
_symmetry.space_group_name_H-M   'P 1'
#
loop_
_entity.id
_entity.type
_entity.pdbx_description
1 polymer ?
#
loop_
_entity_poly.entity_id
_entity_poly.type
_entity_poly.pdbx_seq_one_letter_code
_entity_poly.pdbx_strand_id
1 'polypeptide(L)'
;MAQLSIAPQSPDDAQIAQFLEDFERRVQTTPPGMCPVQLQLNQVQAGAAQTCGKCIPCRDGLPQLAALLHDIVACTASPETLDQARELAQLISETSDCAIGYHTADVFLQSLQAHEAEFSAHVQQHACQPTIEQKVPCEALCPAHVDVPAYIALVAQGDNAAAVNMVRKDNPFPTACALVCEHPCEIRCRRRLIDAPLNIRGIKKYACDNARCDTVSTPARNVETGRKIAVIGGGPSGMTCAYFASLMGHRVSVFEARKSLGGMMRYGIPAYRFPRERLDEDIRGILKVGGIDVHYETPVDTPLLHELAREYDALYVAIGAQVGKTLDLPGADAQGVFSAVQMLERIGDGDYPNYQGKRVVVIGGGNVAMDCARTALRANASAVTVVYRRRREDMTALPEEIDAAAAEGVELLMLAAPVEISVDEKGACKALVAQPQMISTVKRGRPAPVTALRPPLTIPADIILIAVGQDIVSAPFEAFGMAATRGRFTADEHLLAPGLRNVFVGGDCQTGPATIIRAIGAGKVAARNIDHALGYSHTLPCDIVVPTPARNNRTATGRVNVPERLVRDRKHDFLEVELENTEQEILQECSRCLRCDYFGCGTQKGGRIRYE
;
A
#
# COMPACT_ATOMS: atom_id res chain seq x y z
N MET A 1 -42.77 -7.30 -9.77
CA MET A 1 -42.28 -8.66 -9.42
C MET A 1 -41.34 -9.08 -10.56
N ALA A 2 -40.05 -9.05 -10.34
CA ALA A 2 -39.09 -9.56 -11.32
C ALA A 2 -39.15 -11.12 -11.24
N GLN A 3 -39.59 -11.76 -12.30
CA GLN A 3 -39.50 -13.21 -12.43
C GLN A 3 -38.04 -13.57 -12.62
N LEU A 4 -37.45 -14.25 -11.65
CA LEU A 4 -36.22 -14.98 -11.81
C LEU A 4 -36.50 -16.16 -12.77
N SER A 5 -36.13 -16.01 -14.04
CA SER A 5 -36.10 -17.15 -14.96
C SER A 5 -34.82 -17.95 -14.65
N ILE A 6 -34.93 -19.01 -13.91
CA ILE A 6 -33.87 -20.00 -13.79
C ILE A 6 -33.95 -20.83 -15.07
N ALA A 7 -33.09 -20.55 -16.04
CA ALA A 7 -32.86 -21.50 -17.15
C ALA A 7 -32.21 -22.74 -16.57
N PRO A 8 -32.71 -23.94 -16.86
CA PRO A 8 -32.03 -25.18 -16.44
C PRO A 8 -30.69 -25.25 -17.18
N GLN A 9 -29.60 -25.19 -16.42
CA GLN A 9 -28.26 -25.44 -16.96
C GLN A 9 -28.16 -26.93 -17.29
N SER A 10 -27.62 -27.23 -18.47
CA SER A 10 -27.29 -28.64 -18.76
C SER A 10 -26.15 -29.12 -17.86
N PRO A 11 -26.03 -30.40 -17.55
CA PRO A 11 -24.88 -30.92 -16.81
C PRO A 11 -23.54 -30.55 -17.47
N ASP A 12 -23.52 -30.41 -18.77
CA ASP A 12 -22.33 -30.06 -19.56
C ASP A 12 -21.95 -28.60 -19.34
N ASP A 13 -22.93 -27.67 -19.28
CA ASP A 13 -22.67 -26.26 -19.00
C ASP A 13 -22.10 -26.04 -17.57
N ALA A 14 -22.56 -26.81 -16.59
CA ALA A 14 -22.03 -26.76 -15.24
C ALA A 14 -20.58 -27.30 -15.17
N GLN A 15 -20.26 -28.36 -15.93
CA GLN A 15 -18.89 -28.89 -16.00
C GLN A 15 -17.94 -27.90 -16.71
N ILE A 16 -18.40 -27.28 -17.78
CA ILE A 16 -17.63 -26.25 -18.50
C ILE A 16 -17.37 -25.04 -17.58
N ALA A 17 -18.37 -24.54 -16.87
CA ALA A 17 -18.23 -23.45 -15.94
C ALA A 17 -17.21 -23.78 -14.84
N GLN A 18 -17.28 -24.97 -14.25
CA GLN A 18 -16.33 -25.45 -13.25
C GLN A 18 -14.91 -25.56 -13.81
N PHE A 19 -14.77 -26.05 -15.03
CA PHE A 19 -13.47 -26.18 -15.72
C PHE A 19 -12.84 -24.79 -15.97
N LEU A 20 -13.62 -23.83 -16.45
CA LEU A 20 -13.14 -22.46 -16.69
C LEU A 20 -12.75 -21.78 -15.37
N GLU A 21 -13.53 -21.92 -14.32
CA GLU A 21 -13.23 -21.40 -13.00
C GLU A 21 -11.93 -22.00 -12.43
N ASP A 22 -11.76 -23.32 -12.54
CA ASP A 22 -10.54 -24.00 -12.10
C ASP A 22 -9.31 -23.59 -12.92
N PHE A 23 -9.47 -23.33 -14.20
CA PHE A 23 -8.42 -22.84 -15.07
C PHE A 23 -8.03 -21.42 -14.71
N GLU A 24 -9.01 -20.51 -14.59
CA GLU A 24 -8.77 -19.12 -14.18
C GLU A 24 -8.07 -19.05 -12.82
N ARG A 25 -8.51 -19.86 -11.86
CA ARG A 25 -7.86 -19.97 -10.55
C ARG A 25 -6.41 -20.39 -10.66
N ARG A 26 -6.07 -21.38 -11.49
CA ARG A 26 -4.69 -21.83 -11.71
C ARG A 26 -3.83 -20.75 -12.34
N VAL A 27 -4.33 -20.05 -13.36
CA VAL A 27 -3.64 -18.94 -14.03
C VAL A 27 -3.38 -17.82 -13.03
N GLN A 28 -4.38 -17.43 -12.23
CA GLN A 28 -4.27 -16.35 -11.26
C GLN A 28 -3.30 -16.66 -10.11
N THR A 29 -3.13 -17.93 -9.75
CA THR A 29 -2.16 -18.35 -8.71
C THR A 29 -0.76 -18.62 -9.26
N THR A 30 -0.59 -18.56 -10.57
CA THR A 30 0.69 -18.78 -11.23
C THR A 30 1.60 -17.55 -11.07
N PRO A 31 2.92 -17.69 -10.92
CA PRO A 31 3.84 -16.57 -10.89
C PRO A 31 3.74 -15.72 -12.17
N PRO A 32 3.94 -14.39 -12.07
CA PRO A 32 4.05 -13.52 -13.24
C PRO A 32 5.17 -13.96 -14.17
N GLY A 33 5.03 -13.65 -15.46
CA GLY A 33 6.00 -14.03 -16.47
C GLY A 33 6.03 -15.53 -16.79
N MET A 34 4.97 -16.27 -16.43
CA MET A 34 4.84 -17.66 -16.84
C MET A 34 4.85 -17.74 -18.37
N CYS A 35 5.55 -18.74 -18.88
CA CYS A 35 5.60 -19.06 -20.30
C CYS A 35 4.18 -19.37 -20.85
N PRO A 36 3.75 -18.71 -21.95
CA PRO A 36 2.47 -18.98 -22.59
C PRO A 36 2.30 -20.47 -23.00
N VAL A 37 3.38 -21.11 -23.45
CA VAL A 37 3.37 -22.53 -23.84
C VAL A 37 3.04 -23.42 -22.64
N GLN A 38 3.63 -23.12 -21.47
CA GLN A 38 3.30 -23.85 -20.24
C GLN A 38 1.85 -23.63 -19.80
N LEU A 39 1.32 -22.40 -19.98
CA LEU A 39 -0.08 -22.12 -19.69
C LEU A 39 -1.00 -23.00 -20.54
N GLN A 40 -0.68 -23.15 -21.83
CA GLN A 40 -1.46 -24.00 -22.74
C GLN A 40 -1.34 -25.47 -22.41
N LEU A 41 -0.15 -25.94 -22.04
CA LEU A 41 0.00 -27.32 -21.56
C LEU A 41 -0.91 -27.59 -20.34
N ASN A 42 -0.91 -26.69 -19.36
CA ASN A 42 -1.75 -26.82 -18.17
C ASN A 42 -3.25 -26.80 -18.53
N GLN A 43 -3.65 -25.98 -19.48
CA GLN A 43 -5.03 -25.85 -19.95
C GLN A 43 -5.46 -27.11 -20.71
N VAL A 44 -4.64 -27.63 -21.64
CA VAL A 44 -4.94 -28.86 -22.38
C VAL A 44 -4.98 -30.07 -21.45
N GLN A 45 -4.08 -30.17 -20.47
CA GLN A 45 -4.11 -31.21 -19.44
C GLN A 45 -5.38 -31.16 -18.58
N ALA A 46 -5.82 -29.94 -18.23
CA ALA A 46 -7.07 -29.78 -17.49
C ALA A 46 -8.29 -30.21 -18.34
N GLY A 47 -8.30 -29.88 -19.65
CA GLY A 47 -9.32 -30.37 -20.59
C GLY A 47 -9.32 -31.87 -20.73
N ALA A 48 -8.15 -32.49 -20.91
CA ALA A 48 -8.00 -33.92 -20.97
C ALA A 48 -8.52 -34.63 -19.70
N ALA A 49 -8.32 -34.04 -18.53
CA ALA A 49 -8.82 -34.57 -17.25
C ALA A 49 -10.35 -34.51 -17.12
N GLN A 50 -11.03 -33.66 -17.90
CA GLN A 50 -12.48 -33.47 -17.88
C GLN A 50 -13.21 -34.30 -18.98
N THR A 51 -12.48 -35.00 -19.84
CA THR A 51 -13.11 -35.75 -20.94
C THR A 51 -14.06 -36.81 -20.43
N CYS A 52 -15.23 -36.92 -21.07
CA CYS A 52 -16.21 -37.96 -20.77
C CYS A 52 -15.88 -39.30 -21.42
N GLY A 53 -14.84 -39.38 -22.29
CA GLY A 53 -14.38 -40.58 -22.98
C GLY A 53 -15.20 -41.01 -24.20
N LYS A 54 -16.26 -40.29 -24.59
CA LYS A 54 -17.15 -40.72 -25.70
C LYS A 54 -16.53 -40.51 -27.07
N CYS A 55 -16.07 -39.33 -27.39
CA CYS A 55 -15.51 -39.03 -28.71
C CYS A 55 -14.00 -39.21 -28.76
N ILE A 56 -13.50 -39.72 -29.88
CA ILE A 56 -12.08 -39.99 -30.11
C ILE A 56 -11.24 -38.69 -30.04
N PRO A 57 -11.64 -37.57 -30.67
CA PRO A 57 -10.84 -36.34 -30.67
C PRO A 57 -10.55 -35.83 -29.27
N CYS A 58 -11.53 -35.89 -28.39
CA CYS A 58 -11.37 -35.44 -27.01
C CYS A 58 -10.60 -36.47 -26.17
N ARG A 59 -11.00 -37.75 -26.21
CA ARG A 59 -10.43 -38.83 -25.40
C ARG A 59 -8.96 -39.12 -25.70
N ASP A 60 -8.62 -39.22 -27.01
CA ASP A 60 -7.30 -39.61 -27.46
C ASP A 60 -6.47 -38.41 -27.97
N GLY A 61 -7.14 -37.40 -28.56
CA GLY A 61 -6.48 -36.22 -29.12
C GLY A 61 -5.95 -35.25 -28.07
N LEU A 62 -6.70 -34.91 -26.99
CA LEU A 62 -6.22 -34.01 -25.96
C LEU A 62 -4.99 -34.55 -25.21
N PRO A 63 -4.89 -35.84 -24.83
CA PRO A 63 -3.65 -36.39 -24.27
C PRO A 63 -2.47 -36.32 -25.24
N GLN A 64 -2.68 -36.55 -26.53
CA GLN A 64 -1.62 -36.43 -27.55
C GLN A 64 -1.18 -34.98 -27.72
N LEU A 65 -2.12 -34.02 -27.77
CA LEU A 65 -1.80 -32.59 -27.80
C LEU A 65 -1.02 -32.16 -26.55
N ALA A 66 -1.40 -32.67 -25.37
CA ALA A 66 -0.65 -32.42 -24.13
C ALA A 66 0.77 -33.01 -24.20
N ALA A 67 0.97 -34.16 -24.80
CA ALA A 67 2.32 -34.75 -24.98
C ALA A 67 3.19 -33.90 -25.91
N LEU A 68 2.67 -33.45 -27.05
CA LEU A 68 3.38 -32.54 -27.97
C LEU A 68 3.74 -31.23 -27.27
N LEU A 69 2.80 -30.63 -26.50
CA LEU A 69 3.06 -29.41 -25.73
C LEU A 69 4.10 -29.62 -24.62
N HIS A 70 4.12 -30.80 -24.00
CA HIS A 70 5.14 -31.14 -23.02
C HIS A 70 6.56 -31.12 -23.63
N ASP A 71 6.73 -31.67 -24.82
CA ASP A 71 8.00 -31.66 -25.54
C ASP A 71 8.41 -30.24 -25.98
N ILE A 72 7.44 -29.41 -26.40
CA ILE A 72 7.66 -27.99 -26.71
C ILE A 72 8.09 -27.25 -25.44
N VAL A 73 7.39 -27.43 -24.32
CA VAL A 73 7.77 -26.79 -23.02
C VAL A 73 9.15 -27.21 -22.55
N ALA A 74 9.51 -28.48 -22.77
CA ALA A 74 10.84 -29.01 -22.43
C ALA A 74 11.96 -28.47 -23.35
N CYS A 75 11.61 -27.74 -24.41
CA CYS A 75 12.54 -27.28 -25.46
C CYS A 75 13.30 -28.46 -26.16
N THR A 76 12.66 -29.60 -26.25
CA THR A 76 13.16 -30.81 -26.94
C THR A 76 12.48 -31.05 -28.29
N ALA A 77 11.39 -30.34 -28.56
CA ALA A 77 10.61 -30.41 -29.77
C ALA A 77 11.30 -29.75 -30.96
N SER A 78 10.94 -30.21 -32.18
CA SER A 78 11.31 -29.58 -33.44
C SER A 78 10.17 -28.69 -33.98
N PRO A 79 10.43 -27.85 -35.00
CA PRO A 79 9.39 -27.06 -35.66
C PRO A 79 8.22 -27.91 -36.17
N GLU A 80 8.47 -29.11 -36.67
CA GLU A 80 7.44 -30.06 -37.13
C GLU A 80 6.50 -30.49 -36.00
N THR A 81 6.99 -30.56 -34.75
CA THR A 81 6.18 -30.85 -33.58
C THR A 81 5.13 -29.75 -33.34
N LEU A 82 5.48 -28.49 -33.60
CA LEU A 82 4.53 -27.37 -33.48
C LEU A 82 3.44 -27.43 -34.55
N ASP A 83 3.81 -27.80 -35.79
CA ASP A 83 2.84 -27.97 -36.87
C ASP A 83 1.88 -29.15 -36.58
N GLN A 84 2.40 -30.26 -36.07
CA GLN A 84 1.59 -31.39 -35.63
C GLN A 84 0.63 -31.00 -34.50
N ALA A 85 1.07 -30.19 -33.52
CA ALA A 85 0.21 -29.72 -32.46
C ALA A 85 -0.93 -28.83 -33.01
N ARG A 86 -0.62 -27.97 -34.00
CA ARG A 86 -1.60 -27.12 -34.67
C ARG A 86 -2.64 -27.93 -35.41
N GLU A 87 -2.20 -28.85 -36.26
CA GLU A 87 -3.10 -29.72 -37.03
C GLU A 87 -3.98 -30.59 -36.13
N LEU A 88 -3.40 -31.17 -35.08
CA LEU A 88 -4.15 -31.98 -34.14
C LEU A 88 -5.20 -31.13 -33.38
N ALA A 89 -4.86 -29.93 -32.98
CA ALA A 89 -5.79 -29.02 -32.31
C ALA A 89 -6.94 -28.61 -33.25
N GLN A 90 -6.65 -28.32 -34.51
CA GLN A 90 -7.69 -28.07 -35.52
C GLN A 90 -8.64 -29.25 -35.68
N LEU A 91 -8.10 -30.45 -35.78
CA LEU A 91 -8.91 -31.66 -35.86
C LEU A 91 -9.80 -31.84 -34.62
N ILE A 92 -9.25 -31.63 -33.42
CA ILE A 92 -10.02 -31.73 -32.17
C ILE A 92 -11.13 -30.66 -32.14
N SER A 93 -10.83 -29.43 -32.54
CA SER A 93 -11.80 -28.34 -32.59
C SER A 93 -12.97 -28.65 -33.52
N GLU A 94 -12.69 -29.15 -34.71
CA GLU A 94 -13.68 -29.41 -35.74
C GLU A 94 -14.51 -30.68 -35.54
N THR A 95 -13.97 -31.68 -34.79
CA THR A 95 -14.58 -33.03 -34.73
C THR A 95 -15.02 -33.46 -33.34
N SER A 96 -14.82 -32.63 -32.31
CA SER A 96 -15.30 -32.93 -30.95
C SER A 96 -16.79 -32.71 -30.80
N ASP A 97 -17.46 -33.60 -30.10
CA ASP A 97 -18.91 -33.56 -29.89
C ASP A 97 -19.36 -32.53 -28.86
N CYS A 98 -18.47 -32.03 -28.03
CA CYS A 98 -18.82 -31.09 -26.94
C CYS A 98 -17.73 -30.05 -26.65
N ALA A 99 -18.11 -29.01 -25.89
CA ALA A 99 -17.26 -27.87 -25.57
C ALA A 99 -15.94 -28.23 -24.87
N ILE A 100 -15.86 -29.31 -24.12
CA ILE A 100 -14.59 -29.72 -23.50
C ILE A 100 -13.51 -29.94 -24.57
N GLY A 101 -13.83 -30.63 -25.66
CA GLY A 101 -12.90 -30.85 -26.75
C GLY A 101 -12.64 -29.61 -27.59
N TYR A 102 -13.69 -29.09 -28.27
CA TYR A 102 -13.48 -27.96 -29.20
C TYR A 102 -13.02 -26.68 -28.53
N HIS A 103 -13.56 -26.34 -27.37
CA HIS A 103 -13.14 -25.10 -26.66
C HIS A 103 -11.69 -25.20 -26.14
N THR A 104 -11.28 -26.39 -25.64
CA THR A 104 -9.88 -26.60 -25.23
C THR A 104 -8.92 -26.40 -26.40
N ALA A 105 -9.27 -26.93 -27.57
CA ALA A 105 -8.48 -26.80 -28.77
C ALA A 105 -8.48 -25.36 -29.32
N ASP A 106 -9.64 -24.69 -29.35
CA ASP A 106 -9.76 -23.30 -29.80
C ASP A 106 -8.92 -22.34 -28.97
N VAL A 107 -8.95 -22.47 -27.63
CA VAL A 107 -8.14 -21.66 -26.73
C VAL A 107 -6.63 -21.85 -26.98
N PHE A 108 -6.22 -23.11 -27.25
CA PHE A 108 -4.84 -23.38 -27.65
C PHE A 108 -4.49 -22.71 -28.98
N LEU A 109 -5.33 -22.84 -30.02
CA LEU A 109 -5.10 -22.23 -31.33
C LEU A 109 -5.03 -20.70 -31.26
N GLN A 110 -5.92 -20.07 -30.51
CA GLN A 110 -5.89 -18.64 -30.26
C GLN A 110 -4.60 -18.21 -29.55
N SER A 111 -4.17 -18.97 -28.54
CA SER A 111 -2.93 -18.70 -27.83
C SER A 111 -1.70 -18.92 -28.72
N LEU A 112 -1.70 -19.94 -29.55
CA LEU A 112 -0.63 -20.18 -30.51
C LEU A 112 -0.48 -18.99 -31.47
N GLN A 113 -1.59 -18.46 -31.97
CA GLN A 113 -1.59 -17.26 -32.82
C GLN A 113 -1.11 -16.00 -32.05
N ALA A 114 -1.59 -15.80 -30.83
CA ALA A 114 -1.26 -14.62 -30.03
C ALA A 114 0.20 -14.60 -29.56
N HIS A 115 0.81 -15.78 -29.37
CA HIS A 115 2.15 -15.93 -28.82
C HIS A 115 3.09 -16.72 -29.77
N GLU A 116 2.93 -16.58 -31.07
CA GLU A 116 3.67 -17.32 -32.08
C GLU A 116 5.19 -17.23 -31.90
N ALA A 117 5.70 -16.04 -31.56
CA ALA A 117 7.13 -15.82 -31.32
C ALA A 117 7.65 -16.67 -30.15
N GLU A 118 6.86 -16.84 -29.11
CA GLU A 118 7.22 -17.62 -27.92
C GLU A 118 7.24 -19.13 -28.21
N PHE A 119 6.21 -19.63 -28.93
CA PHE A 119 6.19 -21.03 -29.38
C PHE A 119 7.38 -21.31 -30.33
N SER A 120 7.66 -20.40 -31.26
CA SER A 120 8.81 -20.51 -32.18
C SER A 120 10.13 -20.52 -31.43
N ALA A 121 10.29 -19.69 -30.40
CA ALA A 121 11.52 -19.66 -29.59
C ALA A 121 11.78 -21.01 -28.90
N HIS A 122 10.74 -21.67 -28.40
CA HIS A 122 10.86 -22.99 -27.77
C HIS A 122 11.37 -24.05 -28.72
N VAL A 123 10.87 -24.09 -29.96
CA VAL A 123 11.20 -25.13 -30.95
C VAL A 123 12.43 -24.82 -31.79
N GLN A 124 12.76 -23.54 -32.02
CA GLN A 124 13.89 -23.12 -32.87
C GLN A 124 15.12 -22.71 -32.07
N GLN A 125 14.93 -22.02 -30.95
CA GLN A 125 16.02 -21.49 -30.14
C GLN A 125 16.27 -22.35 -28.90
N HIS A 126 15.41 -23.32 -28.63
CA HIS A 126 15.41 -24.15 -27.41
C HIS A 126 15.48 -23.29 -26.13
N ALA A 127 14.75 -22.18 -26.13
CA ALA A 127 14.73 -21.19 -25.06
C ALA A 127 13.33 -20.70 -24.77
N CYS A 128 13.01 -20.54 -23.49
CA CYS A 128 11.80 -19.88 -23.02
C CYS A 128 12.07 -18.37 -22.93
N GLN A 129 11.28 -17.58 -23.65
CA GLN A 129 11.30 -16.11 -23.60
C GLN A 129 9.90 -15.62 -23.23
N PRO A 130 9.57 -15.54 -21.94
CA PRO A 130 8.22 -15.19 -21.51
C PRO A 130 7.85 -13.79 -22.01
N THR A 131 6.81 -13.72 -22.85
CA THR A 131 6.29 -12.47 -23.44
C THR A 131 5.11 -11.91 -22.67
N ILE A 132 4.57 -12.64 -21.70
CA ILE A 132 3.45 -12.20 -20.87
C ILE A 132 3.96 -11.19 -19.85
N GLU A 133 3.65 -9.91 -20.05
CA GLU A 133 3.86 -8.86 -19.04
C GLU A 133 2.89 -9.04 -17.87
N GLN A 134 3.34 -9.69 -16.81
CA GLN A 134 2.62 -9.74 -15.55
C GLN A 134 3.37 -8.98 -14.47
N LYS A 135 2.75 -7.93 -13.95
CA LYS A 135 3.28 -7.21 -12.81
C LYS A 135 3.12 -8.03 -11.53
N VAL A 136 4.12 -8.00 -10.66
CA VAL A 136 4.04 -8.58 -9.31
C VAL A 136 3.00 -7.81 -8.51
N PRO A 137 1.86 -8.40 -8.09
CA PRO A 137 0.73 -7.63 -7.58
C PRO A 137 1.04 -6.82 -6.31
N CYS A 138 1.83 -7.38 -5.40
CA CYS A 138 2.20 -6.70 -4.15
C CYS A 138 3.16 -5.52 -4.37
N GLU A 139 4.06 -5.60 -5.36
CA GLU A 139 4.95 -4.51 -5.75
C GLU A 139 4.20 -3.44 -6.55
N ALA A 140 3.38 -3.86 -7.52
CA ALA A 140 2.62 -2.95 -8.37
C ALA A 140 1.61 -2.09 -7.58
N LEU A 141 1.04 -2.62 -6.49
CA LEU A 141 0.14 -1.87 -5.61
C LEU A 141 0.85 -1.05 -4.54
N CYS A 142 2.11 -1.31 -4.28
CA CYS A 142 2.90 -0.51 -3.36
C CYS A 142 3.27 0.82 -4.02
N PRO A 143 2.88 1.99 -3.47
CA PRO A 143 3.25 3.28 -4.06
C PRO A 143 4.75 3.55 -4.16
N ALA A 144 5.56 2.87 -3.33
CA ALA A 144 7.02 2.93 -3.40
C ALA A 144 7.64 1.77 -4.19
N HIS A 145 6.84 0.85 -4.72
CA HIS A 145 7.26 -0.36 -5.44
C HIS A 145 8.28 -1.20 -4.67
N VAL A 146 8.04 -1.39 -3.36
CA VAL A 146 8.91 -2.20 -2.51
C VAL A 146 8.91 -3.64 -2.98
N ASP A 147 10.10 -4.21 -3.11
CA ASP A 147 10.33 -5.59 -3.52
C ASP A 147 9.90 -6.58 -2.43
N VAL A 148 8.57 -6.80 -2.36
CA VAL A 148 7.93 -7.60 -1.31
C VAL A 148 8.36 -9.07 -1.34
N PRO A 149 8.37 -9.80 -2.47
CA PRO A 149 8.79 -11.19 -2.50
C PRO A 149 10.24 -11.39 -2.08
N ALA A 150 11.11 -10.42 -2.37
CA ALA A 150 12.52 -10.48 -2.02
C ALA A 150 12.74 -10.46 -0.51
N TYR A 151 12.19 -9.44 0.18
CA TYR A 151 12.42 -9.39 1.63
C TYR A 151 11.74 -10.54 2.36
N ILE A 152 10.58 -11.03 1.88
CA ILE A 152 9.94 -12.23 2.44
C ILE A 152 10.85 -13.46 2.31
N ALA A 153 11.51 -13.63 1.15
CA ALA A 153 12.43 -14.72 0.95
C ALA A 153 13.66 -14.66 1.85
N LEU A 154 14.16 -13.45 2.12
CA LEU A 154 15.29 -13.22 3.03
C LEU A 154 14.89 -13.50 4.50
N VAL A 155 13.71 -13.04 4.93
CA VAL A 155 13.17 -13.38 6.26
C VAL A 155 13.01 -14.89 6.41
N ALA A 156 12.52 -15.59 5.39
CA ALA A 156 12.38 -17.04 5.40
C ALA A 156 13.72 -17.80 5.56
N GLN A 157 14.85 -17.14 5.26
CA GLN A 157 16.21 -17.68 5.49
C GLN A 157 16.84 -17.21 6.81
N GLY A 158 16.13 -16.41 7.59
CA GLY A 158 16.64 -15.83 8.83
C GLY A 158 17.53 -14.59 8.64
N ASP A 159 17.72 -14.11 7.40
CA ASP A 159 18.53 -12.91 7.12
C ASP A 159 17.67 -11.64 7.20
N ASN A 160 17.31 -11.27 8.43
CA ASN A 160 16.51 -10.08 8.69
C ASN A 160 17.24 -8.77 8.32
N ALA A 161 18.56 -8.75 8.43
CA ALA A 161 19.36 -7.57 8.06
C ALA A 161 19.32 -7.29 6.55
N ALA A 162 19.52 -8.33 5.73
CA ALA A 162 19.34 -8.21 4.28
C ALA A 162 17.90 -7.89 3.90
N ALA A 163 16.91 -8.44 4.62
CA ALA A 163 15.50 -8.14 4.39
C ALA A 163 15.18 -6.65 4.64
N VAL A 164 15.67 -6.06 5.74
CA VAL A 164 15.52 -4.62 6.02
C VAL A 164 16.21 -3.79 4.94
N ASN A 165 17.42 -4.14 4.51
CA ASN A 165 18.12 -3.43 3.44
C ASN A 165 17.42 -3.59 2.08
N MET A 166 16.79 -4.74 1.82
CA MET A 166 15.96 -4.93 0.63
C MET A 166 14.74 -3.99 0.63
N VAL A 167 14.11 -3.77 1.79
CA VAL A 167 13.06 -2.75 1.91
C VAL A 167 13.61 -1.35 1.69
N ARG A 168 14.79 -1.03 2.27
CA ARG A 168 15.43 0.30 2.16
C ARG A 168 15.85 0.67 0.75
N LYS A 169 16.05 -0.29 -0.12
CA LYS A 169 16.26 -0.06 -1.56
C LYS A 169 15.17 0.80 -2.18
N ASP A 170 13.93 0.66 -1.70
CA ASP A 170 12.76 1.35 -2.24
C ASP A 170 12.06 2.26 -1.23
N ASN A 171 12.26 2.04 0.05
CA ASN A 171 11.58 2.70 1.16
C ASN A 171 12.53 2.87 2.35
N PRO A 172 13.03 4.09 2.62
CA PRO A 172 13.97 4.35 3.71
C PRO A 172 13.34 4.35 5.11
N PHE A 173 12.02 4.15 5.22
CA PHE A 173 11.27 4.02 6.46
C PHE A 173 10.69 2.60 6.63
N PRO A 174 11.53 1.56 6.71
CA PRO A 174 11.06 0.19 6.85
C PRO A 174 10.24 -0.02 8.12
N THR A 175 10.69 0.55 9.26
CA THR A 175 10.03 0.42 10.57
C THR A 175 8.69 1.13 10.61
N ALA A 176 8.60 2.37 10.09
CA ALA A 176 7.33 3.07 9.97
C ALA A 176 6.30 2.26 9.18
N CYS A 177 6.70 1.73 8.03
CA CYS A 177 5.82 0.91 7.20
C CYS A 177 5.57 -0.50 7.75
N ALA A 178 6.38 -0.97 8.70
CA ALA A 178 6.13 -2.21 9.45
C ALA A 178 5.02 -2.04 10.48
N LEU A 179 4.95 -0.88 11.14
CA LEU A 179 4.02 -0.63 12.23
C LEU A 179 2.69 0.02 11.78
N VAL A 180 2.74 1.00 10.86
CA VAL A 180 1.56 1.86 10.57
C VAL A 180 1.20 1.98 9.09
N CYS A 181 1.73 1.14 8.22
CA CYS A 181 1.33 1.13 6.81
C CYS A 181 -0.09 0.55 6.63
N GLU A 182 -0.90 1.16 5.75
CA GLU A 182 -2.21 0.63 5.34
C GLU A 182 -2.12 -0.61 4.42
N HIS A 183 -0.93 -1.15 4.21
CA HIS A 183 -0.57 -2.38 3.49
C HIS A 183 -1.38 -2.67 2.21
N PRO A 184 -1.47 -1.74 1.23
CA PRO A 184 -2.21 -1.97 -0.02
C PRO A 184 -1.69 -3.17 -0.81
N CYS A 185 -0.44 -3.58 -0.60
CA CYS A 185 0.17 -4.78 -1.18
C CYS A 185 -0.59 -6.09 -0.86
N GLU A 186 -1.30 -6.14 0.27
CA GLU A 186 -2.08 -7.33 0.69
C GLU A 186 -3.40 -7.45 -0.06
N ILE A 187 -3.99 -6.34 -0.53
CA ILE A 187 -5.32 -6.31 -1.17
C ILE A 187 -5.39 -7.20 -2.41
N ARG A 188 -4.30 -7.28 -3.19
CA ARG A 188 -4.21 -8.12 -4.39
C ARG A 188 -3.18 -9.24 -4.27
N CYS A 189 -2.81 -9.63 -3.06
CA CYS A 189 -1.99 -10.81 -2.85
C CYS A 189 -2.70 -12.04 -3.42
N ARG A 190 -2.06 -12.73 -4.37
CA ARG A 190 -2.64 -13.90 -5.04
C ARG A 190 -2.90 -15.07 -4.09
N ARG A 191 -2.24 -15.11 -2.94
CA ARG A 191 -2.50 -16.12 -1.90
C ARG A 191 -3.98 -16.13 -1.45
N ARG A 192 -4.68 -15.00 -1.55
CA ARG A 192 -6.13 -14.90 -1.25
C ARG A 192 -7.01 -15.88 -2.05
N LEU A 193 -6.52 -16.41 -3.17
CA LEU A 193 -7.23 -17.38 -4.00
C LEU A 193 -7.12 -18.82 -3.44
N ILE A 194 -6.28 -19.02 -2.45
CA ILE A 194 -6.06 -20.33 -1.81
C ILE A 194 -6.69 -20.34 -0.41
N ASP A 195 -6.37 -19.34 0.41
CA ASP A 195 -6.87 -19.20 1.78
C ASP A 195 -7.09 -17.72 2.15
N ALA A 196 -6.04 -16.99 2.55
CA ALA A 196 -6.10 -15.57 2.90
C ALA A 196 -4.85 -14.85 2.37
N PRO A 197 -4.91 -13.51 2.15
CA PRO A 197 -3.71 -12.74 1.79
C PRO A 197 -2.58 -12.95 2.81
N LEU A 198 -1.32 -12.86 2.38
CA LEU A 198 -0.20 -12.83 3.30
C LEU A 198 -0.29 -11.65 4.24
N ASN A 199 0.19 -11.84 5.47
CA ASN A 199 0.49 -10.76 6.40
C ASN A 199 1.85 -10.13 6.05
N ILE A 200 1.88 -9.39 4.94
CA ILE A 200 3.09 -8.77 4.38
C ILE A 200 3.66 -7.74 5.37
N ARG A 201 2.77 -6.97 6.02
CA ARG A 201 3.15 -6.00 7.05
C ARG A 201 3.77 -6.69 8.27
N GLY A 202 3.16 -7.76 8.76
CA GLY A 202 3.65 -8.52 9.91
C GLY A 202 5.03 -9.16 9.68
N ILE A 203 5.27 -9.71 8.48
CA ILE A 203 6.60 -10.24 8.12
C ILE A 203 7.65 -9.12 8.14
N LYS A 204 7.31 -7.92 7.62
CA LYS A 204 8.20 -6.76 7.67
C LYS A 204 8.45 -6.30 9.10
N LYS A 205 7.41 -6.30 9.96
CA LYS A 205 7.54 -5.96 11.37
C LYS A 205 8.56 -6.88 12.05
N TYR A 206 8.43 -8.19 11.86
CA TYR A 206 9.38 -9.16 12.41
C TYR A 206 10.82 -8.88 11.94
N ALA A 207 11.03 -8.59 10.66
CA ALA A 207 12.36 -8.23 10.15
C ALA A 207 12.93 -6.99 10.84
N CYS A 208 12.12 -5.93 11.01
CA CYS A 208 12.52 -4.67 11.66
C CYS A 208 12.69 -4.81 13.19
N ASP A 209 11.99 -5.74 13.84
CA ASP A 209 12.16 -6.02 15.27
C ASP A 209 13.46 -6.79 15.55
N ASN A 210 13.89 -7.65 14.60
CA ASN A 210 15.09 -8.45 14.70
C ASN A 210 16.34 -7.86 14.01
N ALA A 211 16.18 -6.79 13.22
CA ALA A 211 17.28 -6.06 12.58
C ALA A 211 16.91 -4.56 12.45
N ARG A 212 17.42 -3.77 13.39
CA ARG A 212 17.11 -2.33 13.46
C ARG A 212 17.71 -1.58 12.27
N CYS A 213 16.92 -0.67 11.69
CA CYS A 213 17.29 0.09 10.49
C CYS A 213 18.60 0.89 10.64
N ASP A 214 18.87 1.43 11.82
CA ASP A 214 20.09 2.21 12.10
C ASP A 214 21.34 1.34 12.37
N THR A 215 21.17 0.03 12.57
CA THR A 215 22.29 -0.88 12.84
C THR A 215 22.74 -1.70 11.63
N VAL A 216 21.86 -1.90 10.64
CA VAL A 216 22.20 -2.61 9.40
C VAL A 216 23.16 -1.80 8.52
N SER A 217 23.76 -2.46 7.52
CA SER A 217 24.70 -1.83 6.59
C SER A 217 24.03 -0.67 5.84
N THR A 218 24.80 0.38 5.61
CA THR A 218 24.34 1.55 4.88
C THR A 218 24.66 1.37 3.39
N PRO A 219 23.72 1.64 2.47
CA PRO A 219 24.00 1.63 1.04
C PRO A 219 25.12 2.63 0.70
N ALA A 220 25.97 2.25 -0.25
CA ALA A 220 27.03 3.13 -0.72
C ALA A 220 26.45 4.33 -1.51
N ARG A 221 27.01 5.52 -1.28
CA ARG A 221 26.72 6.71 -2.07
C ARG A 221 27.50 6.69 -3.37
N ASN A 222 26.90 7.20 -4.44
CA ASN A 222 27.62 7.53 -5.66
C ASN A 222 28.62 8.68 -5.42
N VAL A 223 29.51 8.89 -6.38
CA VAL A 223 30.50 9.98 -6.37
C VAL A 223 29.77 11.33 -6.27
N GLU A 224 30.33 12.25 -5.50
CA GLU A 224 29.73 13.58 -5.32
C GLU A 224 29.58 14.33 -6.65
N THR A 225 28.37 14.79 -6.93
CA THR A 225 28.02 15.52 -8.15
C THR A 225 28.35 17.03 -8.06
N GLY A 226 28.58 17.52 -6.84
CA GLY A 226 28.72 18.95 -6.56
C GLY A 226 27.38 19.72 -6.56
N ARG A 227 26.26 19.08 -6.89
CA ARG A 227 24.93 19.69 -6.89
C ARG A 227 24.34 19.76 -5.49
N LYS A 228 23.58 20.83 -5.24
CA LYS A 228 22.93 21.13 -3.96
C LYS A 228 21.41 21.09 -4.13
N ILE A 229 20.73 20.37 -3.27
CA ILE A 229 19.28 20.26 -3.26
C ILE A 229 18.73 20.74 -1.92
N ALA A 230 17.78 21.67 -1.93
CA ALA A 230 17.04 22.06 -0.73
C ALA A 230 15.72 21.27 -0.64
N VAL A 231 15.52 20.59 0.47
CA VAL A 231 14.28 19.86 0.78
C VAL A 231 13.54 20.62 1.89
N ILE A 232 12.32 21.05 1.61
CA ILE A 232 11.49 21.84 2.52
C ILE A 232 10.44 20.93 3.15
N GLY A 233 10.67 20.58 4.42
CA GLY A 233 9.87 19.65 5.21
C GLY A 233 10.55 18.30 5.45
N GLY A 234 10.77 17.97 6.73
CA GLY A 234 11.42 16.75 7.22
C GLY A 234 10.44 15.60 7.48
N GLY A 235 9.29 15.58 6.80
CA GLY A 235 8.33 14.48 6.81
C GLY A 235 8.75 13.30 5.93
N PRO A 236 7.90 12.25 5.82
CA PRO A 236 8.25 11.03 5.08
C PRO A 236 8.62 11.28 3.61
N SER A 237 7.97 12.22 2.94
CA SER A 237 8.26 12.57 1.55
C SER A 237 9.61 13.27 1.40
N GLY A 238 9.85 14.31 2.21
CA GLY A 238 11.10 15.08 2.17
C GLY A 238 12.31 14.24 2.53
N MET A 239 12.24 13.48 3.63
CA MET A 239 13.34 12.61 4.06
C MET A 239 13.61 11.47 3.08
N THR A 240 12.58 10.97 2.38
CA THR A 240 12.78 9.97 1.30
C THR A 240 13.51 10.60 0.11
N CYS A 241 13.12 11.80 -0.30
CA CYS A 241 13.84 12.53 -1.35
C CYS A 241 15.29 12.78 -0.94
N ALA A 242 15.53 13.25 0.28
CA ALA A 242 16.87 13.50 0.81
C ALA A 242 17.74 12.23 0.80
N TYR A 243 17.17 11.09 1.22
CA TYR A 243 17.85 9.80 1.23
C TYR A 243 18.32 9.39 -0.18
N PHE A 244 17.41 9.35 -1.14
CA PHE A 244 17.74 8.91 -2.50
C PHE A 244 18.63 9.91 -3.23
N ALA A 245 18.38 11.20 -3.11
CA ALA A 245 19.22 12.24 -3.69
C ALA A 245 20.66 12.19 -3.13
N SER A 246 20.80 11.94 -1.83
CA SER A 246 22.12 11.75 -1.22
C SER A 246 22.81 10.49 -1.72
N LEU A 247 22.12 9.35 -1.87
CA LEU A 247 22.67 8.13 -2.45
C LEU A 247 23.14 8.35 -3.90
N MET A 248 22.47 9.22 -4.64
CA MET A 248 22.85 9.63 -6.01
C MET A 248 24.07 10.58 -6.04
N GLY A 249 24.64 10.95 -4.89
CA GLY A 249 25.84 11.78 -4.78
C GLY A 249 25.58 13.28 -4.65
N HIS A 250 24.33 13.72 -4.54
CA HIS A 250 24.00 15.13 -4.31
C HIS A 250 24.19 15.52 -2.85
N ARG A 251 24.43 16.81 -2.58
CA ARG A 251 24.40 17.41 -1.25
C ARG A 251 22.98 17.89 -0.96
N VAL A 252 22.42 17.48 0.15
CA VAL A 252 21.04 17.79 0.50
C VAL A 252 20.97 18.57 1.79
N SER A 253 20.22 19.68 1.79
CA SER A 253 19.87 20.43 3.00
C SER A 253 18.37 20.30 3.24
N VAL A 254 17.99 19.79 4.41
CA VAL A 254 16.58 19.64 4.82
C VAL A 254 16.22 20.77 5.78
N PHE A 255 15.20 21.54 5.44
CA PHE A 255 14.66 22.64 6.26
C PHE A 255 13.39 22.16 6.95
N GLU A 256 13.46 21.95 8.26
CA GLU A 256 12.33 21.48 9.09
C GLU A 256 11.87 22.59 10.01
N ALA A 257 10.58 22.89 9.97
CA ALA A 257 9.98 23.97 10.77
C ALA A 257 9.92 23.64 12.28
N ARG A 258 9.97 22.36 12.63
CA ARG A 258 9.86 21.87 14.00
C ARG A 258 11.22 21.45 14.57
N LYS A 259 11.23 21.16 15.87
CA LYS A 259 12.43 20.69 16.59
C LYS A 259 12.86 19.25 16.25
N SER A 260 12.01 18.48 15.53
CA SER A 260 12.27 17.07 15.25
C SER A 260 11.75 16.68 13.87
N LEU A 261 12.50 15.79 13.19
CA LEU A 261 12.09 15.17 11.94
C LEU A 261 10.96 14.15 12.14
N GLY A 262 10.32 13.79 11.03
CA GLY A 262 9.30 12.75 10.97
C GLY A 262 7.92 13.25 10.52
N GLY A 263 7.67 14.57 10.53
CA GLY A 263 6.38 15.13 10.11
C GLY A 263 5.19 14.48 10.79
N MET A 264 4.14 14.16 10.03
CA MET A 264 2.92 13.54 10.58
C MET A 264 3.13 12.13 11.18
N MET A 265 4.23 11.45 10.91
CA MET A 265 4.58 10.21 11.61
C MET A 265 4.87 10.46 13.11
N ARG A 266 5.44 11.62 13.45
CA ARG A 266 5.71 12.03 14.82
C ARG A 266 4.53 12.80 15.43
N TYR A 267 3.96 13.72 14.66
CA TYR A 267 2.99 14.70 15.14
C TYR A 267 1.53 14.34 14.87
N GLY A 268 1.27 13.22 14.17
CA GLY A 268 -0.07 12.77 13.84
C GLY A 268 -0.40 11.34 14.26
N ILE A 269 0.62 10.52 14.58
CA ILE A 269 0.42 9.11 14.96
C ILE A 269 0.80 8.93 16.43
N PRO A 270 -0.07 8.35 17.27
CA PRO A 270 0.20 8.13 18.69
C PRO A 270 1.33 7.13 18.94
N ALA A 271 2.05 7.31 20.07
CA ALA A 271 3.22 6.50 20.43
C ALA A 271 2.88 5.01 20.64
N TYR A 272 1.66 4.69 21.07
CA TYR A 272 1.24 3.29 21.25
C TYR A 272 1.07 2.51 19.95
N ARG A 273 0.94 3.22 18.79
CA ARG A 273 0.97 2.63 17.45
C ARG A 273 2.35 2.71 16.81
N PHE A 274 3.06 3.81 17.06
CA PHE A 274 4.39 4.04 16.52
C PHE A 274 5.29 4.71 17.57
N PRO A 275 6.02 3.91 18.36
CA PRO A 275 6.95 4.42 19.36
C PRO A 275 7.96 5.37 18.76
N ARG A 276 8.24 6.47 19.45
CA ARG A 276 9.14 7.54 18.94
C ARG A 276 10.55 7.02 18.66
N GLU A 277 11.06 6.12 19.52
CA GLU A 277 12.37 5.49 19.33
C GLU A 277 12.42 4.69 18.01
N ARG A 278 11.32 4.00 17.64
CA ARG A 278 11.23 3.23 16.40
C ARG A 278 11.21 4.15 15.15
N LEU A 279 10.63 5.35 15.25
CA LEU A 279 10.73 6.36 14.20
C LEU A 279 12.16 6.91 14.09
N ASP A 280 12.79 7.15 15.24
CA ASP A 280 14.15 7.69 15.28
C ASP A 280 15.19 6.69 14.74
N GLU A 281 14.93 5.37 14.81
CA GLU A 281 15.73 4.34 14.13
C GLU A 281 15.75 4.56 12.61
N ASP A 282 14.58 4.74 11.98
CA ASP A 282 14.50 4.99 10.55
C ASP A 282 15.21 6.30 10.18
N ILE A 283 14.99 7.37 10.96
CA ILE A 283 15.63 8.68 10.74
C ILE A 283 17.16 8.57 10.85
N ARG A 284 17.68 7.92 11.91
CA ARG A 284 19.12 7.68 12.05
C ARG A 284 19.68 6.85 10.90
N GLY A 285 18.94 5.82 10.45
CA GLY A 285 19.30 5.01 9.28
C GLY A 285 19.38 5.83 8.00
N ILE A 286 18.52 6.83 7.82
CA ILE A 286 18.55 7.76 6.69
C ILE A 286 19.78 8.68 6.80
N LEU A 287 19.97 9.34 7.93
CA LEU A 287 21.06 10.31 8.12
C LEU A 287 22.45 9.65 8.08
N LYS A 288 22.54 8.37 8.46
CA LYS A 288 23.80 7.57 8.41
C LYS A 288 24.37 7.43 6.99
N VAL A 289 23.56 7.64 5.94
CA VAL A 289 24.04 7.66 4.54
C VAL A 289 25.07 8.79 4.33
N GLY A 290 24.97 9.88 5.10
CA GLY A 290 25.79 11.08 4.94
C GLY A 290 25.26 12.01 3.83
N GLY A 291 25.90 13.17 3.65
CA GLY A 291 25.52 14.16 2.63
C GLY A 291 24.16 14.81 2.81
N ILE A 292 23.57 14.70 4.00
CA ILE A 292 22.29 15.31 4.37
C ILE A 292 22.53 16.20 5.60
N ASP A 293 22.34 17.50 5.42
CA ASP A 293 22.40 18.50 6.50
C ASP A 293 20.98 18.90 6.90
N VAL A 294 20.68 19.00 8.20
CA VAL A 294 19.33 19.31 8.68
C VAL A 294 19.32 20.61 9.44
N HIS A 295 18.46 21.53 9.02
CA HIS A 295 18.17 22.82 9.66
C HIS A 295 16.84 22.70 10.39
N TYR A 296 16.91 22.49 11.71
CA TYR A 296 15.74 22.42 12.57
C TYR A 296 15.20 23.82 12.90
N GLU A 297 13.94 23.89 13.33
CA GLU A 297 13.26 25.11 13.74
C GLU A 297 13.39 26.25 12.70
N THR A 298 13.41 25.85 11.42
CA THR A 298 13.60 26.74 10.28
C THR A 298 12.34 26.71 9.39
N PRO A 299 11.27 27.43 9.78
CA PRO A 299 10.08 27.56 8.94
C PRO A 299 10.44 28.38 7.68
N VAL A 300 10.13 27.80 6.51
CA VAL A 300 10.46 28.44 5.23
C VAL A 300 9.31 29.35 4.83
N ASP A 301 9.59 30.65 4.81
CA ASP A 301 8.70 31.71 4.32
C ASP A 301 9.08 32.17 2.89
N THR A 302 8.33 33.14 2.36
CA THR A 302 8.56 33.63 0.99
C THR A 302 9.96 34.24 0.78
N PRO A 303 10.51 35.11 1.68
CA PRO A 303 11.89 35.57 1.58
C PRO A 303 12.92 34.45 1.50
N LEU A 304 12.85 33.48 2.41
CA LEU A 304 13.77 32.34 2.46
C LEU A 304 13.62 31.46 1.21
N LEU A 305 12.41 31.28 0.66
CA LEU A 305 12.21 30.57 -0.61
C LEU A 305 12.99 31.21 -1.76
N HIS A 306 12.99 32.55 -1.85
CA HIS A 306 13.76 33.27 -2.87
C HIS A 306 15.29 33.14 -2.66
N GLU A 307 15.75 33.04 -1.44
CA GLU A 307 17.16 32.80 -1.11
C GLU A 307 17.55 31.37 -1.53
N LEU A 308 16.79 30.37 -1.08
CA LEU A 308 17.04 28.96 -1.42
C LEU A 308 17.01 28.72 -2.94
N ALA A 309 16.10 29.34 -3.67
CA ALA A 309 16.04 29.23 -5.13
C ALA A 309 17.26 29.80 -5.87
N ARG A 310 18.04 30.66 -5.22
CA ARG A 310 19.31 31.20 -5.76
C ARG A 310 20.52 30.38 -5.35
N GLU A 311 20.49 29.75 -4.17
CA GLU A 311 21.64 29.04 -3.61
C GLU A 311 21.69 27.55 -3.98
N TYR A 312 20.54 26.95 -4.27
CA TYR A 312 20.40 25.54 -4.55
C TYR A 312 20.06 25.28 -6.03
N ASP A 313 20.58 24.17 -6.58
CA ASP A 313 20.32 23.77 -7.96
C ASP A 313 18.89 23.27 -8.16
N ALA A 314 18.27 22.72 -7.11
CA ALA A 314 16.85 22.32 -7.11
C ALA A 314 16.23 22.45 -5.71
N LEU A 315 14.91 22.69 -5.68
CA LEU A 315 14.10 22.72 -4.47
C LEU A 315 13.05 21.59 -4.51
N TYR A 316 12.86 20.93 -3.39
CA TYR A 316 11.75 19.98 -3.21
C TYR A 316 10.83 20.42 -2.07
N VAL A 317 9.59 20.80 -2.40
CA VAL A 317 8.59 21.26 -1.43
C VAL A 317 7.75 20.06 -0.98
N ALA A 318 7.90 19.68 0.29
CA ALA A 318 7.29 18.52 0.92
C ALA A 318 6.70 18.84 2.31
N ILE A 319 6.05 20.01 2.44
CA ILE A 319 5.54 20.56 3.70
C ILE A 319 4.33 19.81 4.29
N GLY A 320 3.73 18.89 3.52
CA GLY A 320 2.60 18.09 3.97
C GLY A 320 1.30 18.89 4.14
N ALA A 321 0.38 18.37 4.97
CA ALA A 321 -0.89 18.99 5.35
C ALA A 321 -1.00 18.89 6.88
N GLN A 322 -0.75 19.99 7.60
CA GLN A 322 -0.53 19.99 9.04
C GLN A 322 -1.53 20.81 9.83
N VAL A 323 -2.47 21.50 9.16
CA VAL A 323 -3.50 22.31 9.83
C VAL A 323 -4.81 21.54 9.81
N GLY A 324 -5.40 21.30 10.98
CA GLY A 324 -6.70 20.65 11.06
C GLY A 324 -7.82 21.56 10.57
N LYS A 325 -8.76 20.99 9.81
CA LYS A 325 -9.96 21.69 9.37
C LYS A 325 -10.86 22.01 10.55
N THR A 326 -11.46 23.18 10.51
CA THR A 326 -12.53 23.59 11.41
C THR A 326 -13.90 23.18 10.87
N LEU A 327 -14.92 23.26 11.71
CA LEU A 327 -16.32 23.13 11.32
C LEU A 327 -16.97 24.51 11.43
N ASP A 328 -17.72 24.90 10.42
CA ASP A 328 -18.54 26.10 10.43
C ASP A 328 -19.88 25.76 11.10
N LEU A 329 -19.88 25.76 12.44
CA LEU A 329 -21.03 25.43 13.29
C LEU A 329 -21.10 26.44 14.44
N PRO A 330 -22.31 26.77 14.92
CA PRO A 330 -22.48 27.52 16.17
C PRO A 330 -21.71 26.84 17.31
N GLY A 331 -20.90 27.59 18.06
CA GLY A 331 -20.10 27.11 19.19
C GLY A 331 -18.82 26.35 18.82
N ALA A 332 -18.39 26.33 17.57
CA ALA A 332 -17.16 25.64 17.15
C ALA A 332 -15.86 26.28 17.71
N ASP A 333 -15.93 27.51 18.18
CA ASP A 333 -14.87 28.29 18.82
C ASP A 333 -14.91 28.24 20.37
N ALA A 334 -15.84 27.45 20.94
CA ALA A 334 -16.02 27.36 22.38
C ALA A 334 -14.80 26.75 23.09
N GLN A 335 -14.62 27.11 24.37
CA GLN A 335 -13.62 26.47 25.21
C GLN A 335 -13.88 24.97 25.35
N GLY A 336 -12.86 24.14 25.11
CA GLY A 336 -12.97 22.69 25.10
C GLY A 336 -13.17 22.09 23.70
N VAL A 337 -13.24 22.91 22.65
CA VAL A 337 -13.24 22.46 21.25
C VAL A 337 -11.86 22.62 20.66
N PHE A 338 -11.31 21.53 20.12
CA PHE A 338 -9.95 21.49 19.57
C PHE A 338 -9.92 20.77 18.22
N SER A 339 -8.95 21.15 17.39
CA SER A 339 -8.57 20.32 16.26
C SER A 339 -7.91 19.02 16.75
N ALA A 340 -8.30 17.89 16.18
CA ALA A 340 -7.65 16.60 16.42
C ALA A 340 -6.14 16.66 16.11
N VAL A 341 -5.75 17.39 15.07
CA VAL A 341 -4.35 17.56 14.67
C VAL A 341 -3.57 18.30 15.75
N GLN A 342 -4.13 19.37 16.32
CA GLN A 342 -3.47 20.12 17.41
C GLN A 342 -3.25 19.27 18.66
N MET A 343 -4.23 18.39 19.01
CA MET A 343 -4.05 17.48 20.14
C MET A 343 -2.91 16.49 19.87
N LEU A 344 -2.89 15.86 18.71
CA LEU A 344 -1.85 14.90 18.35
C LEU A 344 -0.47 15.55 18.21
N GLU A 345 -0.42 16.79 17.72
CA GLU A 345 0.80 17.59 17.64
C GLU A 345 1.43 17.82 19.02
N ARG A 346 0.64 18.25 20.01
CA ARG A 346 1.10 18.40 21.40
C ARG A 346 1.66 17.10 21.97
N ILE A 347 0.99 15.98 21.70
CA ILE A 347 1.46 14.65 22.11
C ILE A 347 2.78 14.29 21.40
N GLY A 348 2.93 14.66 20.13
CA GLY A 348 4.18 14.52 19.38
C GLY A 348 5.36 15.26 20.03
N ASP A 349 5.10 16.36 20.70
CA ASP A 349 6.04 17.13 21.51
C ASP A 349 6.22 16.62 22.95
N GLY A 350 5.49 15.57 23.34
CA GLY A 350 5.52 14.99 24.71
C GLY A 350 4.55 15.65 25.68
N ASP A 351 3.69 16.57 25.22
CA ASP A 351 2.68 17.23 26.04
C ASP A 351 1.35 16.46 25.96
N TYR A 352 1.18 15.52 26.89
CA TYR A 352 0.01 14.65 26.93
C TYR A 352 -1.16 15.33 27.67
N PRO A 353 -2.37 15.39 27.06
CA PRO A 353 -3.54 15.93 27.74
C PRO A 353 -3.98 15.01 28.90
N ASN A 354 -4.64 15.59 29.91
CA ASN A 354 -5.32 14.84 30.93
C ASN A 354 -6.83 15.14 30.85
N TYR A 355 -7.61 14.12 30.51
CA TYR A 355 -9.06 14.20 30.39
C TYR A 355 -9.79 13.49 31.54
N GLN A 356 -9.16 13.36 32.70
CA GLN A 356 -9.76 12.69 33.85
C GLN A 356 -11.16 13.22 34.18
N GLY A 357 -12.14 12.33 34.18
CA GLY A 357 -13.54 12.63 34.44
C GLY A 357 -14.27 13.39 33.34
N LYS A 358 -13.62 13.67 32.20
CA LYS A 358 -14.22 14.37 31.06
C LYS A 358 -14.86 13.40 30.08
N ARG A 359 -15.96 13.81 29.46
CA ARG A 359 -16.59 13.16 28.32
C ARG A 359 -16.01 13.77 27.04
N VAL A 360 -15.44 12.95 26.20
CA VAL A 360 -14.79 13.40 24.96
C VAL A 360 -15.63 12.95 23.77
N VAL A 361 -15.94 13.87 22.88
CA VAL A 361 -16.60 13.56 21.60
C VAL A 361 -15.61 13.84 20.47
N VAL A 362 -15.43 12.84 19.57
CA VAL A 362 -14.58 12.95 18.40
C VAL A 362 -15.46 12.99 17.14
N ILE A 363 -15.35 14.04 16.35
CA ILE A 363 -16.12 14.21 15.10
C ILE A 363 -15.28 13.77 13.92
N GLY A 364 -15.62 12.62 13.31
CA GLY A 364 -14.93 12.12 12.14
C GLY A 364 -14.95 10.60 12.01
N GLY A 365 -14.48 10.06 10.89
CA GLY A 365 -14.48 8.62 10.60
C GLY A 365 -13.23 8.14 9.87
N GLY A 366 -12.12 8.85 9.99
CA GLY A 366 -10.81 8.47 9.45
C GLY A 366 -9.86 7.95 10.55
N ASN A 367 -8.66 7.50 10.16
CA ASN A 367 -7.64 7.00 11.09
C ASN A 367 -7.32 8.02 12.19
N VAL A 368 -7.25 9.32 11.87
CA VAL A 368 -7.03 10.40 12.84
C VAL A 368 -8.12 10.42 13.93
N ALA A 369 -9.39 10.17 13.57
CA ALA A 369 -10.48 10.11 14.55
C ALA A 369 -10.33 8.92 15.48
N MET A 370 -9.92 7.75 14.96
CA MET A 370 -9.65 6.56 15.78
C MET A 370 -8.47 6.77 16.71
N ASP A 371 -7.39 7.35 16.20
CA ASP A 371 -6.20 7.69 16.98
C ASP A 371 -6.54 8.67 18.12
N CYS A 372 -7.34 9.70 17.85
CA CYS A 372 -7.78 10.66 18.87
C CYS A 372 -8.69 10.02 19.91
N ALA A 373 -9.64 9.17 19.50
CA ALA A 373 -10.55 8.51 20.41
C ALA A 373 -9.81 7.54 21.36
N ARG A 374 -8.94 6.70 20.81
CA ARG A 374 -8.10 5.78 21.59
C ARG A 374 -7.11 6.53 22.50
N THR A 375 -6.59 7.66 22.04
CA THR A 375 -5.74 8.53 22.84
C THR A 375 -6.51 9.19 24.00
N ALA A 376 -7.74 9.64 23.76
CA ALA A 376 -8.57 10.24 24.82
C ALA A 376 -8.87 9.23 25.96
N LEU A 377 -9.09 7.95 25.66
CA LEU A 377 -9.21 6.91 26.68
C LEU A 377 -7.92 6.80 27.53
N ARG A 378 -6.75 6.76 26.86
CA ARG A 378 -5.43 6.73 27.51
C ARG A 378 -5.14 7.98 28.33
N ALA A 379 -5.77 9.10 27.99
CA ALA A 379 -5.73 10.36 28.73
C ALA A 379 -6.76 10.42 29.87
N ASN A 380 -7.31 9.27 30.29
CA ASN A 380 -8.26 9.09 31.39
C ASN A 380 -9.65 9.71 31.17
N ALA A 381 -10.13 9.85 29.93
CA ALA A 381 -11.51 10.26 29.67
C ALA A 381 -12.50 9.27 30.30
N SER A 382 -13.56 9.79 30.91
CA SER A 382 -14.62 8.97 31.53
C SER A 382 -15.52 8.29 30.51
N ALA A 383 -15.69 8.89 29.33
CA ALA A 383 -16.39 8.35 28.19
C ALA A 383 -15.83 8.97 26.89
N VAL A 384 -15.78 8.18 25.82
CA VAL A 384 -15.37 8.65 24.50
C VAL A 384 -16.37 8.19 23.47
N THR A 385 -16.96 9.14 22.71
CA THR A 385 -17.93 8.88 21.65
C THR A 385 -17.40 9.42 20.32
N VAL A 386 -17.31 8.58 19.29
CA VAL A 386 -17.04 8.99 17.92
C VAL A 386 -18.35 9.26 17.21
N VAL A 387 -18.51 10.46 16.64
CA VAL A 387 -19.70 10.87 15.89
C VAL A 387 -19.37 10.91 14.41
N TYR A 388 -20.10 10.13 13.61
CA TYR A 388 -19.87 10.03 12.17
C TYR A 388 -21.17 10.13 11.37
N ARG A 389 -21.17 10.96 10.32
CA ARG A 389 -22.37 11.25 9.49
C ARG A 389 -22.80 10.15 8.54
N ARG A 390 -22.00 9.08 8.37
CA ARG A 390 -22.29 7.91 7.53
C ARG A 390 -22.32 6.64 8.37
N ARG A 391 -22.45 5.48 7.70
CA ARG A 391 -22.42 4.18 8.34
C ARG A 391 -20.97 3.78 8.69
N ARG A 392 -20.82 2.75 9.48
CA ARG A 392 -19.51 2.19 9.88
C ARG A 392 -18.70 1.72 8.66
N GLU A 393 -19.32 1.01 7.73
CA GLU A 393 -18.69 0.54 6.49
C GLU A 393 -18.27 1.66 5.53
N ASP A 394 -18.76 2.88 5.73
CA ASP A 394 -18.38 4.06 4.96
C ASP A 394 -17.23 4.86 5.61
N MET A 395 -16.74 4.42 6.76
CA MET A 395 -15.58 5.03 7.41
C MET A 395 -14.34 4.84 6.56
N THR A 396 -13.43 5.81 6.62
CA THR A 396 -12.14 5.75 5.90
C THR A 396 -11.00 5.27 6.76
N ALA A 397 -11.24 5.06 8.05
CA ALA A 397 -10.30 4.38 8.92
C ALA A 397 -10.17 2.91 8.53
N LEU A 398 -9.02 2.31 8.81
CA LEU A 398 -8.81 0.87 8.66
C LEU A 398 -9.80 0.10 9.55
N PRO A 399 -10.38 -1.01 9.05
CA PRO A 399 -11.31 -1.83 9.84
C PRO A 399 -10.72 -2.24 11.19
N GLU A 400 -9.44 -2.61 11.23
CA GLU A 400 -8.72 -3.01 12.43
C GLU A 400 -8.65 -1.88 13.47
N GLU A 401 -8.49 -0.62 13.04
CA GLU A 401 -8.46 0.54 13.92
C GLU A 401 -9.86 0.88 14.49
N ILE A 402 -10.91 0.68 13.68
CA ILE A 402 -12.29 0.83 14.13
C ILE A 402 -12.64 -0.23 15.17
N ASP A 403 -12.25 -1.48 14.90
CA ASP A 403 -12.48 -2.61 15.80
C ASP A 403 -11.69 -2.46 17.10
N ALA A 404 -10.43 -2.02 17.02
CA ALA A 404 -9.60 -1.75 18.19
C ALA A 404 -10.17 -0.62 19.06
N ALA A 405 -10.66 0.48 18.46
CA ALA A 405 -11.30 1.56 19.19
C ALA A 405 -12.57 1.09 19.92
N ALA A 406 -13.43 0.34 19.23
CA ALA A 406 -14.64 -0.22 19.83
C ALA A 406 -14.32 -1.22 20.96
N ALA A 407 -13.33 -2.10 20.77
CA ALA A 407 -12.88 -3.04 21.78
C ALA A 407 -12.30 -2.35 23.03
N GLU A 408 -11.61 -1.22 22.86
CA GLU A 408 -11.08 -0.41 23.96
C GLU A 408 -12.17 0.35 24.73
N GLY A 409 -13.41 0.41 24.21
CA GLY A 409 -14.57 1.00 24.88
C GLY A 409 -15.01 2.35 24.31
N VAL A 410 -14.56 2.70 23.10
CA VAL A 410 -15.08 3.87 22.37
C VAL A 410 -16.47 3.58 21.84
N GLU A 411 -17.43 4.46 22.15
CA GLU A 411 -18.76 4.42 21.55
C GLU A 411 -18.75 4.96 20.12
N LEU A 412 -19.36 4.23 19.18
CA LEU A 412 -19.45 4.64 17.78
C LEU A 412 -20.88 5.06 17.43
N LEU A 413 -21.15 6.36 17.37
CA LEU A 413 -22.44 6.93 16.98
C LEU A 413 -22.44 7.26 15.47
N MET A 414 -23.03 6.36 14.70
CA MET A 414 -23.10 6.46 13.25
C MET A 414 -24.36 7.20 12.80
N LEU A 415 -24.35 7.69 11.54
CA LEU A 415 -25.48 8.40 10.92
C LEU A 415 -25.92 9.63 11.72
N ALA A 416 -24.97 10.36 12.28
CA ALA A 416 -25.17 11.58 13.04
C ALA A 416 -24.25 12.69 12.52
N ALA A 417 -24.83 13.77 12.01
CA ALA A 417 -24.10 14.93 11.50
C ALA A 417 -24.11 16.06 12.54
N PRO A 418 -22.96 16.63 12.93
CA PRO A 418 -22.91 17.75 13.85
C PRO A 418 -23.62 18.96 13.27
N VAL A 419 -24.41 19.68 14.09
CA VAL A 419 -25.13 20.88 13.68
C VAL A 419 -24.91 22.07 14.61
N GLU A 420 -24.59 21.81 15.88
CA GLU A 420 -24.33 22.83 16.89
C GLU A 420 -23.48 22.28 18.03
N ILE A 421 -22.66 23.10 18.63
CA ILE A 421 -21.99 22.83 19.91
C ILE A 421 -22.63 23.74 20.96
N SER A 422 -23.34 23.13 21.89
CA SER A 422 -23.96 23.84 23.00
C SER A 422 -22.90 24.23 24.02
N VAL A 423 -22.98 25.47 24.51
CA VAL A 423 -22.05 26.04 25.49
C VAL A 423 -22.76 26.31 26.83
N ASP A 424 -21.99 26.35 27.88
CA ASP A 424 -22.47 26.82 29.20
C ASP A 424 -22.42 28.36 29.33
N GLU A 425 -22.82 28.88 30.47
CA GLU A 425 -22.82 30.34 30.75
C GLU A 425 -21.41 30.96 30.74
N LYS A 426 -20.35 30.15 30.81
CA LYS A 426 -18.96 30.54 30.76
C LYS A 426 -18.31 30.42 29.39
N GLY A 427 -19.08 29.99 28.39
CA GLY A 427 -18.61 29.73 27.02
C GLY A 427 -17.85 28.41 26.86
N ALA A 428 -17.91 27.49 27.83
CA ALA A 428 -17.29 26.18 27.70
C ALA A 428 -18.26 25.18 27.04
N CYS A 429 -17.69 24.23 26.28
CA CYS A 429 -18.42 23.16 25.64
C CYS A 429 -19.19 22.31 26.66
N LYS A 430 -20.49 22.05 26.40
CA LYS A 430 -21.40 21.27 27.24
C LYS A 430 -21.95 20.03 26.54
N ALA A 431 -22.25 20.15 25.25
CA ALA A 431 -22.78 19.04 24.44
C ALA A 431 -22.58 19.30 22.93
N LEU A 432 -22.52 18.21 22.16
CA LEU A 432 -22.69 18.24 20.71
C LEU A 432 -24.15 17.96 20.36
N VAL A 433 -24.75 18.82 19.55
CA VAL A 433 -26.06 18.56 18.92
C VAL A 433 -25.79 17.97 17.54
N ALA A 434 -26.34 16.79 17.28
CA ALA A 434 -26.15 16.07 16.01
C ALA A 434 -27.50 15.69 15.39
N GLN A 435 -27.66 16.01 14.11
CA GLN A 435 -28.83 15.65 13.32
C GLN A 435 -28.71 14.23 12.79
N PRO A 436 -29.67 13.33 13.10
CA PRO A 436 -29.71 11.99 12.51
C PRO A 436 -29.73 12.02 10.98
N GLN A 437 -29.01 11.07 10.37
CA GLN A 437 -28.86 10.98 8.92
C GLN A 437 -29.47 9.67 8.39
N MET A 438 -29.75 9.66 7.09
CA MET A 438 -30.01 8.46 6.29
C MET A 438 -29.04 8.43 5.13
N ILE A 439 -28.77 7.26 4.59
CA ILE A 439 -27.99 7.14 3.35
C ILE A 439 -28.92 7.26 2.15
N SER A 440 -28.56 8.15 1.23
CA SER A 440 -29.24 8.38 -0.04
C SER A 440 -28.40 7.78 -1.19
N THR A 441 -28.50 8.37 -2.37
CA THR A 441 -27.76 7.96 -3.57
C THR A 441 -26.25 8.10 -3.41
N VAL A 442 -25.51 7.31 -4.17
CA VAL A 442 -24.04 7.42 -4.22
C VAL A 442 -23.64 8.66 -5.02
N LYS A 443 -22.87 9.56 -4.42
CA LYS A 443 -22.28 10.73 -5.09
C LYS A 443 -20.75 10.60 -5.09
N ARG A 444 -20.13 10.70 -6.28
CA ARG A 444 -18.66 10.57 -6.44
C ARG A 444 -18.10 9.28 -5.82
N GLY A 445 -18.78 8.16 -6.02
CA GLY A 445 -18.35 6.84 -5.52
C GLY A 445 -18.57 6.60 -4.02
N ARG A 446 -19.24 7.52 -3.28
CA ARG A 446 -19.52 7.37 -1.84
C ARG A 446 -21.00 7.62 -1.52
N PRO A 447 -21.58 6.83 -0.57
CA PRO A 447 -22.94 7.08 -0.12
C PRO A 447 -23.10 8.49 0.46
N ALA A 448 -24.11 9.23 -0.01
CA ALA A 448 -24.37 10.59 0.43
C ALA A 448 -25.32 10.58 1.63
N PRO A 449 -24.95 11.15 2.79
CA PRO A 449 -25.84 11.31 3.91
C PRO A 449 -26.87 12.42 3.60
N VAL A 450 -28.11 12.20 4.01
CA VAL A 450 -29.21 13.19 3.97
C VAL A 450 -29.88 13.22 5.33
N THR A 451 -30.44 14.37 5.69
CA THR A 451 -31.13 14.57 6.97
C THR A 451 -32.31 13.62 7.11
N ALA A 452 -32.35 12.86 8.21
CA ALA A 452 -33.49 12.06 8.60
C ALA A 452 -34.55 12.92 9.29
N LEU A 453 -35.84 12.58 9.07
CA LEU A 453 -36.97 13.23 9.75
C LEU A 453 -37.09 12.70 11.21
N ARG A 454 -36.07 13.00 12.01
CA ARG A 454 -36.00 12.65 13.45
C ARG A 454 -35.45 13.85 14.21
N PRO A 455 -35.80 14.00 15.51
CA PRO A 455 -35.27 15.09 16.33
C PRO A 455 -33.74 14.97 16.45
N PRO A 456 -33.05 16.10 16.61
CA PRO A 456 -31.61 16.10 16.89
C PRO A 456 -31.29 15.36 18.18
N LEU A 457 -30.08 14.76 18.21
CA LEU A 457 -29.51 14.10 19.37
C LEU A 457 -28.61 15.07 20.12
N THR A 458 -28.74 15.11 21.45
CA THR A 458 -27.83 15.88 22.31
C THR A 458 -26.87 14.92 22.99
N ILE A 459 -25.58 15.05 22.68
CA ILE A 459 -24.49 14.19 23.15
C ILE A 459 -23.66 15.01 24.15
N PRO A 460 -23.72 14.70 25.45
CA PRO A 460 -22.98 15.44 26.46
C PRO A 460 -21.46 15.36 26.20
N ALA A 461 -20.78 16.50 26.20
CA ALA A 461 -19.35 16.60 25.92
C ALA A 461 -18.70 17.74 26.71
N ASP A 462 -17.59 17.45 27.35
CA ASP A 462 -16.75 18.44 28.02
C ASP A 462 -15.56 18.83 27.12
N ILE A 463 -15.22 17.96 26.16
CA ILE A 463 -14.18 18.15 25.16
C ILE A 463 -14.71 17.66 23.80
N ILE A 464 -14.50 18.42 22.74
CA ILE A 464 -14.80 18.03 21.37
C ILE A 464 -13.53 18.09 20.52
N LEU A 465 -13.20 16.99 19.84
CA LEU A 465 -12.06 16.86 18.93
C LEU A 465 -12.55 16.78 17.48
N ILE A 466 -12.19 17.76 16.67
CA ILE A 466 -12.62 17.86 15.26
C ILE A 466 -11.59 17.15 14.38
N ALA A 467 -11.97 16.00 13.80
CA ALA A 467 -11.14 15.12 12.96
C ALA A 467 -11.71 14.97 11.53
N VAL A 468 -12.04 16.10 10.87
CA VAL A 468 -12.73 16.12 9.56
C VAL A 468 -11.81 16.40 8.37
N GLY A 469 -10.51 16.31 8.57
CA GLY A 469 -9.47 16.47 7.55
C GLY A 469 -8.44 17.52 7.91
N GLN A 470 -7.52 17.78 6.97
CA GLN A 470 -6.38 18.65 7.15
C GLN A 470 -6.24 19.59 5.96
N ASP A 471 -5.62 20.76 6.19
CA ASP A 471 -5.29 21.75 5.18
C ASP A 471 -3.78 22.01 5.12
N ILE A 472 -3.36 22.61 4.02
CA ILE A 472 -1.97 22.91 3.69
C ILE A 472 -1.74 24.41 3.89
N VAL A 473 -0.62 24.79 4.50
CA VAL A 473 -0.19 26.19 4.62
C VAL A 473 0.46 26.62 3.30
N SER A 474 -0.35 26.96 2.30
CA SER A 474 0.14 27.24 0.93
C SER A 474 0.54 28.71 0.69
N ALA A 475 0.03 29.65 1.49
CA ALA A 475 0.15 31.09 1.23
C ALA A 475 1.60 31.59 0.99
N PRO A 476 2.63 31.24 1.78
CA PRO A 476 4.00 31.69 1.51
C PRO A 476 4.57 31.19 0.17
N PHE A 477 4.14 30.00 -0.24
CA PHE A 477 4.57 29.35 -1.49
C PHE A 477 3.83 29.89 -2.70
N GLU A 478 2.55 30.23 -2.54
CA GLU A 478 1.77 30.92 -3.57
C GLU A 478 2.33 32.32 -3.83
N ALA A 479 2.75 33.04 -2.77
CA ALA A 479 3.43 34.32 -2.90
C ALA A 479 4.81 34.23 -3.60
N PHE A 480 5.49 33.08 -3.48
CA PHE A 480 6.71 32.77 -4.23
C PHE A 480 6.44 32.46 -5.71
N GLY A 481 5.21 32.16 -6.10
CA GLY A 481 4.78 31.86 -7.49
C GLY A 481 4.36 30.42 -7.74
N MET A 482 4.24 29.58 -6.71
CA MET A 482 3.72 28.23 -6.87
C MET A 482 2.20 28.25 -7.07
N ALA A 483 1.72 27.64 -8.14
CA ALA A 483 0.29 27.52 -8.38
C ALA A 483 -0.36 26.53 -7.42
N ALA A 484 -1.49 26.92 -6.81
CA ALA A 484 -2.28 26.05 -5.96
C ALA A 484 -3.76 26.02 -6.39
N THR A 485 -4.39 24.86 -6.23
CA THR A 485 -5.83 24.68 -6.47
C THR A 485 -6.45 24.11 -5.21
N ARG A 486 -7.34 24.85 -4.57
CA ARG A 486 -7.96 24.48 -3.28
C ARG A 486 -6.92 24.17 -2.21
N GLY A 487 -5.88 24.99 -2.12
CA GLY A 487 -4.78 24.85 -1.17
C GLY A 487 -3.77 23.74 -1.47
N ARG A 488 -3.91 22.99 -2.59
CA ARG A 488 -2.95 21.96 -3.02
C ARG A 488 -2.09 22.50 -4.14
N PHE A 489 -0.79 22.29 -4.07
CA PHE A 489 0.11 22.70 -5.14
C PHE A 489 -0.12 21.86 -6.38
N THR A 490 -0.08 22.51 -7.55
CA THR A 490 -0.11 21.84 -8.84
C THR A 490 1.30 21.46 -9.26
N ALA A 491 1.42 20.31 -9.91
CA ALA A 491 2.66 19.83 -10.50
C ALA A 491 2.36 19.15 -11.84
N ASP A 492 3.35 19.08 -12.72
CA ASP A 492 3.30 18.26 -13.91
C ASP A 492 3.56 16.76 -13.59
N GLU A 493 3.66 15.94 -14.61
CA GLU A 493 3.92 14.49 -14.49
C GLU A 493 5.32 14.16 -13.90
N HIS A 494 6.24 15.13 -13.92
CA HIS A 494 7.59 15.02 -13.33
C HIS A 494 7.68 15.65 -11.94
N LEU A 495 6.57 16.03 -11.33
CA LEU A 495 6.46 16.74 -10.04
C LEU A 495 7.04 18.17 -10.08
N LEU A 496 7.28 18.75 -11.24
CA LEU A 496 7.77 20.11 -11.39
C LEU A 496 6.63 21.11 -11.20
N ALA A 497 6.86 22.17 -10.43
CA ALA A 497 5.91 23.26 -10.24
C ALA A 497 5.82 24.11 -11.54
N PRO A 498 4.63 24.27 -12.15
CA PRO A 498 4.48 24.99 -13.40
C PRO A 498 5.00 26.43 -13.33
N GLY A 499 5.80 26.85 -14.32
CA GLY A 499 6.33 28.20 -14.40
C GLY A 499 7.56 28.47 -13.52
N LEU A 500 8.00 27.51 -12.71
CA LEU A 500 9.19 27.62 -11.87
C LEU A 500 10.29 26.67 -12.36
N ARG A 501 11.52 27.15 -12.35
CA ARG A 501 12.65 26.33 -12.76
C ARG A 501 13.16 25.52 -11.57
N ASN A 502 13.30 24.19 -11.75
CA ASN A 502 13.88 23.28 -10.75
C ASN A 502 13.19 23.30 -9.36
N VAL A 503 11.90 23.67 -9.30
CA VAL A 503 11.09 23.58 -8.08
C VAL A 503 10.14 22.41 -8.22
N PHE A 504 10.35 21.39 -7.41
CA PHE A 504 9.55 20.16 -7.39
C PHE A 504 8.64 20.16 -6.16
N VAL A 505 7.52 19.47 -6.24
CA VAL A 505 6.56 19.36 -5.14
C VAL A 505 5.96 17.97 -5.06
N GLY A 506 5.78 17.46 -3.85
CA GLY A 506 5.18 16.14 -3.69
C GLY A 506 4.75 15.83 -2.25
N GLY A 507 4.16 14.66 -2.07
CA GLY A 507 3.51 14.27 -0.82
C GLY A 507 2.18 14.97 -0.61
N ASP A 508 1.74 15.07 0.64
CA ASP A 508 0.39 15.54 0.98
C ASP A 508 0.11 17.00 0.57
N CYS A 509 1.12 17.83 0.42
CA CYS A 509 0.92 19.20 -0.04
C CYS A 509 0.55 19.29 -1.54
N GLN A 510 0.80 18.24 -2.31
CA GLN A 510 0.41 18.12 -3.71
C GLN A 510 -0.87 17.27 -3.87
N THR A 511 -0.93 16.08 -3.27
CA THR A 511 -2.06 15.15 -3.46
C THR A 511 -3.22 15.39 -2.49
N GLY A 512 -2.99 16.10 -1.42
CA GLY A 512 -3.82 16.15 -0.20
C GLY A 512 -3.44 15.03 0.78
N PRO A 513 -3.94 15.11 2.04
CA PRO A 513 -3.63 14.13 3.08
C PRO A 513 -3.89 12.69 2.60
N ALA A 514 -2.86 11.85 2.71
CA ALA A 514 -2.89 10.48 2.22
C ALA A 514 -2.13 9.54 3.19
N THR A 515 -1.43 8.54 2.65
CA THR A 515 -0.73 7.54 3.44
C THR A 515 0.78 7.77 3.45
N ILE A 516 1.46 7.29 4.49
CA ILE A 516 2.93 7.37 4.61
C ILE A 516 3.61 6.78 3.37
N ILE A 517 3.17 5.60 2.91
CA ILE A 517 3.80 4.92 1.77
C ILE A 517 3.62 5.69 0.45
N ARG A 518 2.54 6.47 0.30
CA ARG A 518 2.38 7.38 -0.86
C ARG A 518 3.33 8.57 -0.78
N ALA A 519 3.50 9.13 0.42
CA ALA A 519 4.46 10.21 0.63
C ALA A 519 5.90 9.75 0.37
N ILE A 520 6.26 8.53 0.78
CA ILE A 520 7.54 7.88 0.47
C ILE A 520 7.70 7.70 -1.04
N GLY A 521 6.68 7.14 -1.72
CA GLY A 521 6.71 6.99 -3.18
C GLY A 521 6.92 8.31 -3.91
N ALA A 522 6.23 9.38 -3.48
CA ALA A 522 6.43 10.73 -4.05
C ALA A 522 7.86 11.25 -3.84
N GLY A 523 8.45 11.06 -2.65
CA GLY A 523 9.83 11.45 -2.38
C GLY A 523 10.86 10.69 -3.23
N LYS A 524 10.64 9.38 -3.45
CA LYS A 524 11.47 8.55 -4.33
C LYS A 524 11.42 9.04 -5.79
N VAL A 525 10.22 9.30 -6.30
CA VAL A 525 10.01 9.83 -7.66
C VAL A 525 10.62 11.22 -7.80
N ALA A 526 10.44 12.10 -6.80
CA ALA A 526 11.02 13.43 -6.81
C ALA A 526 12.55 13.40 -6.88
N ALA A 527 13.21 12.55 -6.09
CA ALA A 527 14.67 12.41 -6.14
C ALA A 527 15.18 12.01 -7.53
N ARG A 528 14.52 11.02 -8.17
CA ARG A 528 14.84 10.60 -9.54
C ARG A 528 14.64 11.73 -10.55
N ASN A 529 13.52 12.45 -10.46
CA ASN A 529 13.21 13.54 -11.39
C ASN A 529 14.15 14.73 -11.22
N ILE A 530 14.56 15.02 -9.99
CA ILE A 530 15.56 16.05 -9.68
C ILE A 530 16.92 15.64 -10.27
N ASP A 531 17.36 14.40 -10.04
CA ASP A 531 18.61 13.87 -10.61
C ASP A 531 18.65 14.02 -12.13
N HIS A 532 17.53 13.66 -12.79
CA HIS A 532 17.40 13.79 -14.24
C HIS A 532 17.40 15.25 -14.71
N ALA A 533 16.68 16.14 -14.00
CA ALA A 533 16.64 17.57 -14.33
C ALA A 533 18.00 18.26 -14.15
N LEU A 534 18.85 17.74 -13.26
CA LEU A 534 20.22 18.21 -13.04
C LEU A 534 21.23 17.62 -14.04
N GLY A 535 20.77 16.79 -14.99
CA GLY A 535 21.55 16.21 -16.08
C GLY A 535 22.22 14.88 -15.75
N TYR A 536 21.73 14.15 -14.75
CA TYR A 536 22.22 12.85 -14.34
C TYR A 536 21.18 11.74 -14.59
N SER A 537 21.61 10.49 -14.47
CA SER A 537 20.73 9.29 -14.52
C SER A 537 21.37 8.21 -13.67
N HIS A 538 21.48 8.48 -12.37
CA HIS A 538 22.11 7.54 -11.45
C HIS A 538 21.24 6.29 -11.23
N THR A 539 21.90 5.14 -11.24
CA THR A 539 21.32 3.88 -10.75
C THR A 539 21.88 3.57 -9.37
N LEU A 540 21.04 3.04 -8.50
CA LEU A 540 21.44 2.63 -7.15
C LEU A 540 21.60 1.10 -7.14
N PRO A 541 22.81 0.56 -7.07
CA PRO A 541 23.05 -0.87 -7.08
C PRO A 541 22.50 -1.53 -5.81
N CYS A 542 22.03 -2.75 -5.95
CA CYS A 542 21.62 -3.59 -4.84
C CYS A 542 22.20 -4.99 -5.03
N ASP A 543 23.24 -5.30 -4.25
CA ASP A 543 24.00 -6.56 -4.36
C ASP A 543 23.40 -7.70 -3.51
N ILE A 544 22.21 -7.51 -2.96
CA ILE A 544 21.55 -8.52 -2.13
C ILE A 544 21.05 -9.66 -3.02
N VAL A 545 21.55 -10.86 -2.76
CA VAL A 545 21.13 -12.08 -3.45
C VAL A 545 19.80 -12.55 -2.87
N VAL A 546 18.77 -12.59 -3.71
CA VAL A 546 17.45 -13.06 -3.31
C VAL A 546 17.36 -14.56 -3.56
N PRO A 547 16.96 -15.35 -2.52
CA PRO A 547 16.83 -16.79 -2.63
C PRO A 547 15.85 -17.24 -3.71
N THR A 548 16.19 -18.29 -4.44
CA THR A 548 15.26 -18.95 -5.37
C THR A 548 14.11 -19.59 -4.60
N PRO A 549 12.87 -19.57 -5.14
CA PRO A 549 11.73 -20.19 -4.47
C PRO A 549 11.89 -21.70 -4.42
N ALA A 550 11.63 -22.27 -3.25
CA ALA A 550 11.43 -23.73 -3.13
C ALA A 550 10.09 -24.13 -3.75
N ARG A 551 9.97 -25.41 -4.13
CA ARG A 551 8.68 -25.98 -4.56
C ARG A 551 7.66 -25.86 -3.42
N ASN A 552 6.51 -25.30 -3.72
CA ASN A 552 5.41 -25.14 -2.78
C ASN A 552 4.16 -25.84 -3.33
N ASN A 553 3.60 -26.76 -2.56
CA ASN A 553 2.36 -27.48 -2.90
C ASN A 553 1.10 -26.60 -2.76
N ARG A 554 1.28 -25.34 -2.29
CA ARG A 554 0.20 -24.35 -2.11
C ARG A 554 -0.93 -24.82 -1.18
N THR A 555 -0.59 -25.61 -0.17
CA THR A 555 -1.55 -26.06 0.85
C THR A 555 -2.11 -24.87 1.61
N ALA A 556 -3.42 -24.87 1.86
CA ALA A 556 -4.05 -23.88 2.72
C ALA A 556 -3.60 -24.07 4.17
N THR A 557 -3.06 -23.02 4.79
CA THR A 557 -2.53 -23.08 6.16
C THR A 557 -3.10 -21.99 7.07
N GLY A 558 -3.90 -21.07 6.50
CA GLY A 558 -4.38 -19.88 7.20
C GLY A 558 -3.32 -18.78 7.36
N ARG A 559 -3.78 -17.59 7.70
CA ARG A 559 -2.95 -16.39 7.89
C ARG A 559 -2.48 -16.30 9.34
N VAL A 560 -1.21 -16.00 9.55
CA VAL A 560 -0.67 -15.63 10.86
C VAL A 560 -0.84 -14.12 11.06
N ASN A 561 -1.48 -13.71 12.14
CA ASN A 561 -1.67 -12.30 12.50
C ASN A 561 -0.62 -11.85 13.50
N VAL A 562 -0.36 -10.55 13.55
CA VAL A 562 0.47 -9.95 14.61
C VAL A 562 -0.34 -10.00 15.92
N PRO A 563 0.22 -10.58 17.00
CA PRO A 563 -0.46 -10.59 18.28
C PRO A 563 -0.48 -9.19 18.90
N GLU A 564 -1.49 -8.93 19.72
CA GLU A 564 -1.67 -7.64 20.40
C GLU A 564 -1.77 -7.83 21.91
N ARG A 565 -1.37 -6.80 22.66
CA ARG A 565 -1.58 -6.73 24.09
C ARG A 565 -3.08 -6.80 24.43
N LEU A 566 -3.42 -7.40 25.57
CA LEU A 566 -4.81 -7.50 26.02
C LEU A 566 -5.45 -6.12 26.13
N VAL A 567 -6.69 -6.00 25.65
CA VAL A 567 -7.44 -4.73 25.63
C VAL A 567 -7.51 -4.07 27.00
N ARG A 568 -7.73 -4.86 28.06
CA ARG A 568 -7.84 -4.36 29.45
C ARG A 568 -6.55 -3.65 29.92
N ASP A 569 -5.38 -4.02 29.36
CA ASP A 569 -4.09 -3.49 29.77
C ASP A 569 -3.68 -2.32 28.82
N ARG A 570 -3.77 -2.53 27.50
CA ARG A 570 -3.29 -1.57 26.49
C ARG A 570 -4.03 -0.25 26.41
N LYS A 571 -5.29 -0.19 26.90
CA LYS A 571 -6.11 1.03 26.86
C LYS A 571 -5.76 2.07 27.93
N HIS A 572 -4.85 1.76 28.86
CA HIS A 572 -4.50 2.61 29.98
C HIS A 572 -3.09 3.22 29.89
N ASP A 573 -2.32 2.87 28.88
CA ASP A 573 -0.95 3.36 28.67
C ASP A 573 -0.65 3.68 27.20
N PHE A 574 0.54 4.25 26.95
CA PHE A 574 1.03 4.60 25.61
C PHE A 574 2.12 3.63 25.12
N LEU A 575 2.28 2.46 25.73
CA LEU A 575 3.19 1.43 25.27
C LEU A 575 2.68 0.81 23.96
N GLU A 576 3.58 0.29 23.17
CA GLU A 576 3.26 -0.35 21.88
C GLU A 576 2.16 -1.42 22.06
N VAL A 577 1.16 -1.38 21.19
CA VAL A 577 0.00 -2.29 21.25
C VAL A 577 0.35 -3.66 20.66
N GLU A 578 1.08 -3.69 19.56
CA GLU A 578 1.45 -4.93 18.87
C GLU A 578 2.62 -5.62 19.58
N LEU A 579 2.52 -6.93 19.69
CA LEU A 579 3.59 -7.78 20.20
C LEU A 579 4.41 -8.37 19.04
N GLU A 580 5.47 -9.09 19.38
CA GLU A 580 6.29 -9.80 18.40
C GLU A 580 5.67 -11.16 18.07
N ASN A 581 5.75 -11.57 16.81
CA ASN A 581 5.51 -12.95 16.42
C ASN A 581 6.73 -13.82 16.73
N THR A 582 6.50 -15.09 16.99
CA THR A 582 7.56 -16.07 17.08
C THR A 582 8.18 -16.36 15.71
N GLU A 583 9.44 -16.80 15.69
CA GLU A 583 10.10 -17.20 14.44
C GLU A 583 9.32 -18.28 13.69
N GLN A 584 8.77 -19.27 14.39
CA GLN A 584 8.00 -20.34 13.78
C GLN A 584 6.74 -19.82 13.08
N GLU A 585 6.01 -18.87 13.68
CA GLU A 585 4.83 -18.23 13.08
C GLU A 585 5.21 -17.45 11.81
N ILE A 586 6.32 -16.73 11.85
CA ILE A 586 6.80 -15.96 10.70
C ILE A 586 7.30 -16.87 9.58
N LEU A 587 8.02 -17.94 9.88
CA LEU A 587 8.42 -18.93 8.88
C LEU A 587 7.21 -19.60 8.22
N GLN A 588 6.17 -19.92 9.01
CA GLN A 588 4.88 -20.39 8.46
C GLN A 588 4.28 -19.36 7.52
N GLU A 589 4.21 -18.08 7.92
CA GLU A 589 3.64 -17.01 7.10
C GLU A 589 4.46 -16.77 5.82
N CYS A 590 5.79 -16.76 5.91
CA CYS A 590 6.68 -16.65 4.74
C CYS A 590 6.49 -17.82 3.75
N SER A 591 6.28 -19.05 4.25
CA SER A 591 6.08 -20.24 3.41
C SER A 591 4.82 -20.17 2.54
N ARG A 592 3.85 -19.33 2.89
CA ARG A 592 2.62 -19.10 2.14
C ARG A 592 2.84 -18.23 0.90
N CYS A 593 4.00 -17.54 0.78
CA CYS A 593 4.30 -16.68 -0.37
C CYS A 593 4.40 -17.51 -1.66
N LEU A 594 3.66 -17.10 -2.69
CA LEU A 594 3.66 -17.78 -3.98
C LEU A 594 4.88 -17.43 -4.85
N ARG A 595 5.73 -16.51 -4.41
CA ARG A 595 6.89 -16.00 -5.16
C ARG A 595 6.50 -15.59 -6.58
N CYS A 596 5.51 -14.68 -6.66
CA CYS A 596 4.99 -14.14 -7.92
C CYS A 596 6.02 -13.33 -8.73
N ASP A 597 7.18 -13.07 -8.17
CA ASP A 597 8.33 -12.43 -8.79
C ASP A 597 9.17 -13.40 -9.64
N TYR A 598 8.91 -14.70 -9.57
CA TYR A 598 9.70 -15.73 -10.25
C TYR A 598 8.94 -16.33 -11.42
N PHE A 599 9.62 -16.57 -12.54
CA PHE A 599 9.06 -17.19 -13.74
C PHE A 599 9.96 -18.30 -14.26
N GLY A 600 9.40 -19.12 -15.14
CA GLY A 600 10.03 -20.32 -15.68
C GLY A 600 9.44 -21.59 -15.08
N CYS A 601 9.54 -22.68 -15.81
CA CYS A 601 8.91 -23.95 -15.46
C CYS A 601 9.72 -25.14 -15.98
N GLY A 602 9.60 -26.25 -15.27
CA GLY A 602 10.28 -27.49 -15.64
C GLY A 602 11.79 -27.34 -15.60
N THR A 603 12.44 -27.75 -16.70
CA THR A 603 13.89 -27.66 -16.91
C THR A 603 14.33 -26.31 -17.46
N GLN A 604 13.39 -25.44 -17.83
CA GLN A 604 13.69 -24.11 -18.37
C GLN A 604 14.22 -23.18 -17.30
N LYS A 605 15.24 -22.42 -17.67
CA LYS A 605 15.82 -21.41 -16.80
C LYS A 605 14.88 -20.19 -16.80
N GLY A 606 14.13 -20.07 -15.74
CA GLY A 606 13.40 -18.85 -15.42
C GLY A 606 14.28 -17.83 -14.74
N GLY A 607 13.71 -16.72 -14.42
CA GLY A 607 14.38 -15.62 -13.73
C GLY A 607 13.44 -14.91 -12.80
N ARG A 608 13.92 -13.82 -12.25
CA ARG A 608 13.18 -12.95 -11.37
C ARG A 608 12.77 -11.67 -12.10
N ILE A 609 11.49 -11.30 -11.98
CA ILE A 609 10.99 -10.00 -12.46
C ILE A 609 11.54 -8.93 -11.52
N ARG A 610 12.15 -7.90 -12.07
CA ARG A 610 12.61 -6.72 -11.35
C ARG A 610 11.90 -5.50 -11.91
N TYR A 611 11.48 -4.60 -11.02
CA TYR A 611 11.09 -3.25 -11.41
C TYR A 611 12.35 -2.39 -11.45
N GLU A 612 12.61 -1.81 -12.62
CA GLU A 612 13.69 -0.83 -12.82
C GLU A 612 13.29 0.57 -12.32
#